data_c65d205469d4b447f90abb90518ed6f5
#
_entry.id   c65d205469d4b447f90abb90518ed6f5
#
_cell.length_a   1.000
_cell.length_b   1.000
_cell.length_c   1.000
_cell.angle_alpha   90.00
_cell.angle_beta   90.00
_cell.angle_gamma   90.00
#
_symmetry.space_group_name_H-M   'P 1'
#
loop_
_entity.id
_entity.type
_entity.pdbx_description
1 polymer ?
#
loop_
_entity_poly.entity_id
_entity_poly.type
_entity_poly.pdbx_seq_one_letter_code
_entity_poly.pdbx_strand_id
1 'polypeptide(L)'
;MGNPHCVIITDDDPMELAVKYGPVIEKHEFFPEKTNTEFVKVKSRMEIDMRVYERGCGITLACGTGACASVVSCVLNNLTEQKVKVNLLGGPVFVEWQGSKDDTEKDIFLIGSANYSFFA
;
A
#
# COMPACT_ATOMS: atom_id res chain seq x y z
N MET A 1 -14.96 2.99 -5.69
CA MET A 1 -14.37 1.66 -5.57
C MET A 1 -13.10 1.58 -6.38
N GLY A 2 -12.04 1.21 -5.76
CA GLY A 2 -10.79 1.02 -6.46
C GLY A 2 -10.64 -0.40 -7.01
N ASN A 3 -9.52 -0.65 -7.64
CA ASN A 3 -9.15 -1.99 -8.08
C ASN A 3 -8.82 -2.87 -6.86
N PRO A 4 -8.90 -4.19 -6.98
CA PRO A 4 -8.45 -5.07 -5.90
C PRO A 4 -6.97 -4.85 -5.60
N HIS A 5 -6.60 -5.03 -4.34
CA HIS A 5 -5.23 -4.88 -3.88
C HIS A 5 -4.73 -6.16 -3.23
N CYS A 6 -3.51 -6.52 -3.55
CA CYS A 6 -2.78 -7.60 -2.89
C CYS A 6 -1.58 -6.97 -2.19
N VAL A 7 -1.56 -7.03 -0.86
CA VAL A 7 -0.49 -6.43 -0.06
C VAL A 7 0.48 -7.51 0.40
N ILE A 8 1.74 -7.37 0.02
CA ILE A 8 2.80 -8.30 0.40
C ILE A 8 3.78 -7.57 1.32
N ILE A 9 3.83 -8.00 2.57
CA ILE A 9 4.72 -7.43 3.57
C ILE A 9 6.02 -8.24 3.59
N THR A 10 7.15 -7.55 3.49
CA THR A 10 8.45 -8.19 3.32
C THR A 10 9.52 -7.46 4.13
N ASP A 11 10.60 -8.18 4.47
CA ASP A 11 11.80 -7.58 5.04
C ASP A 11 12.82 -7.21 3.97
N ASP A 12 12.57 -7.62 2.73
CA ASP A 12 13.46 -7.33 1.60
C ASP A 12 13.10 -5.98 0.98
N ASP A 13 13.90 -5.53 0.00
CA ASP A 13 13.65 -4.29 -0.71
C ASP A 13 12.35 -4.41 -1.53
N PRO A 14 11.33 -3.58 -1.26
CA PRO A 14 10.07 -3.67 -2.01
C PRO A 14 10.23 -3.48 -3.51
N MET A 15 11.18 -2.63 -3.95
CA MET A 15 11.42 -2.43 -5.37
C MET A 15 11.95 -3.69 -6.04
N GLU A 16 12.90 -4.36 -5.41
CA GLU A 16 13.44 -5.61 -5.96
C GLU A 16 12.36 -6.67 -6.11
N LEU A 17 11.50 -6.79 -5.11
CA LEU A 17 10.40 -7.75 -5.17
C LEU A 17 9.36 -7.36 -6.22
N ALA A 18 9.06 -6.06 -6.36
CA ALA A 18 8.11 -5.59 -7.35
C ALA A 18 8.59 -5.91 -8.76
N VAL A 19 9.88 -5.69 -9.03
CA VAL A 19 10.47 -6.02 -10.34
C VAL A 19 10.45 -7.52 -10.60
N LYS A 20 10.78 -8.32 -9.59
CA LYS A 20 10.92 -9.77 -9.75
C LYS A 20 9.57 -10.48 -9.82
N TYR A 21 8.65 -10.13 -8.92
CA TYR A 21 7.40 -10.89 -8.75
C TYR A 21 6.17 -10.21 -9.33
N GLY A 22 6.23 -8.90 -9.59
CA GLY A 22 5.09 -8.19 -10.17
C GLY A 22 4.59 -8.83 -11.45
N PRO A 23 5.48 -9.08 -12.44
CA PRO A 23 5.05 -9.74 -13.68
C PRO A 23 4.50 -11.15 -13.48
N VAL A 24 5.03 -11.89 -12.50
CA VAL A 24 4.56 -13.25 -12.19
C VAL A 24 3.14 -13.20 -11.65
N ILE A 25 2.89 -12.30 -10.70
CA ILE A 25 1.57 -12.14 -10.08
C ILE A 25 0.56 -11.64 -11.13
N GLU A 26 0.98 -10.72 -11.99
CA GLU A 26 0.13 -10.19 -13.05
C GLU A 26 -0.44 -11.29 -13.94
N LYS A 27 0.36 -12.32 -14.22
CA LYS A 27 -0.03 -13.41 -15.11
C LYS A 27 -0.75 -14.55 -14.40
N HIS A 28 -0.79 -14.50 -13.08
CA HIS A 28 -1.37 -15.60 -12.31
C HIS A 28 -2.90 -15.51 -12.32
N GLU A 29 -3.54 -16.56 -12.83
CA GLU A 29 -4.99 -16.59 -13.00
C GLU A 29 -5.78 -16.56 -11.69
N PHE A 30 -5.12 -16.82 -10.56
CA PHE A 30 -5.74 -16.78 -9.25
C PHE A 30 -6.18 -15.37 -8.86
N PHE A 31 -5.49 -14.36 -9.38
CA PHE A 31 -5.79 -12.96 -9.06
C PHE A 31 -6.72 -12.35 -10.09
N PRO A 32 -7.74 -11.57 -9.64
CA PRO A 32 -8.62 -10.86 -10.56
C PRO A 32 -7.83 -9.91 -11.47
N GLU A 33 -8.40 -9.63 -12.64
CA GLU A 33 -7.84 -8.61 -13.51
C GLU A 33 -7.76 -7.27 -12.79
N LYS A 34 -6.75 -6.46 -13.11
CA LYS A 34 -6.50 -5.14 -12.54
C LYS A 34 -6.15 -5.18 -11.05
N THR A 35 -5.74 -6.34 -10.52
CA THR A 35 -5.22 -6.38 -9.17
C THR A 35 -3.92 -5.60 -9.10
N ASN A 36 -3.86 -4.65 -8.17
CA ASN A 36 -2.61 -3.94 -7.86
C ASN A 36 -1.91 -4.68 -6.73
N THR A 37 -0.60 -4.86 -6.86
CA THR A 37 0.18 -5.52 -5.82
C THR A 37 1.10 -4.51 -5.17
N GLU A 38 0.93 -4.32 -3.86
CA GLU A 38 1.76 -3.45 -3.05
C GLU A 38 2.78 -4.29 -2.30
N PHE A 39 4.06 -3.98 -2.53
CA PHE A 39 5.18 -4.59 -1.80
C PHE A 39 5.60 -3.62 -0.71
N VAL A 40 5.53 -4.06 0.54
CA VAL A 40 5.64 -3.19 1.71
C VAL A 40 6.74 -3.68 2.63
N LYS A 41 7.63 -2.77 3.01
CA LYS A 41 8.60 -3.01 4.07
C LYS A 41 8.30 -2.09 5.24
N VAL A 42 8.11 -2.66 6.42
CA VAL A 42 7.88 -1.90 7.64
C VAL A 42 9.22 -1.42 8.18
N LYS A 43 9.42 -0.11 8.24
CA LYS A 43 10.65 0.49 8.75
C LYS A 43 10.56 0.79 10.23
N SER A 44 9.38 1.18 10.68
CA SER A 44 9.08 1.43 12.09
C SER A 44 7.57 1.32 12.27
N ARG A 45 7.10 1.53 13.48
CA ARG A 45 5.66 1.52 13.73
C ARG A 45 4.94 2.70 13.09
N MET A 46 5.67 3.69 12.61
CA MET A 46 5.10 4.91 12.02
C MET A 46 5.57 5.16 10.59
N GLU A 47 6.27 4.21 9.99
CA GLU A 47 6.83 4.42 8.65
C GLU A 47 6.94 3.10 7.89
N ILE A 48 6.50 3.11 6.63
CA ILE A 48 6.66 1.98 5.72
C ILE A 48 7.19 2.47 4.37
N ASP A 49 7.92 1.59 3.68
CA ASP A 49 8.25 1.78 2.27
C ASP A 49 7.28 0.95 1.45
N MET A 50 6.75 1.51 0.36
CA MET A 50 5.83 0.81 -0.51
C MET A 50 6.22 1.00 -1.97
N ARG A 51 6.18 -0.09 -2.71
CA ARG A 51 6.27 -0.06 -4.17
C ARG A 51 5.08 -0.81 -4.72
N VAL A 52 4.46 -0.26 -5.75
CA VAL A 52 3.26 -0.84 -6.31
C VAL A 52 3.50 -1.29 -7.75
N TYR A 53 3.02 -2.48 -8.06
CA TYR A 53 2.97 -2.99 -9.42
C TYR A 53 1.53 -3.06 -9.85
N GLU A 54 1.16 -2.23 -10.82
CA GLU A 54 -0.20 -2.19 -11.36
C GLU A 54 -0.30 -3.09 -12.57
N ARG A 55 -1.27 -3.98 -12.56
CA ARG A 55 -1.47 -4.91 -13.67
C ARG A 55 -1.71 -4.16 -14.98
N GLY A 56 -0.90 -4.46 -15.98
CA GLY A 56 -0.95 -3.81 -17.27
C GLY A 56 -0.10 -2.55 -17.40
N CYS A 57 0.32 -1.96 -16.29
CA CYS A 57 1.08 -0.71 -16.27
C CYS A 57 2.50 -0.87 -15.75
N GLY A 58 2.74 -1.89 -14.90
CA GLY A 58 4.03 -2.08 -14.26
C GLY A 58 4.17 -1.26 -12.99
N ILE A 59 5.40 -0.94 -12.64
CA ILE A 59 5.71 -0.18 -11.43
C ILE A 59 5.30 1.28 -11.65
N THR A 60 4.51 1.83 -10.71
CA THR A 60 4.02 3.20 -10.80
C THR A 60 4.55 4.06 -9.66
N LEU A 61 4.51 5.40 -9.86
CA LEU A 61 5.08 6.35 -8.92
C LEU A 61 4.28 6.45 -7.63
N ALA A 62 2.97 6.37 -7.72
CA ALA A 62 2.09 6.56 -6.58
C ALA A 62 0.76 5.85 -6.80
N CYS A 63 0.18 5.39 -5.70
CA CYS A 63 -1.14 4.79 -5.71
C CYS A 63 -1.78 5.08 -4.35
N GLY A 64 -2.68 6.07 -4.30
CA GLY A 64 -3.31 6.49 -3.05
C GLY A 64 -4.09 5.38 -2.39
N THR A 65 -4.90 4.64 -3.18
CA THR A 65 -5.67 3.52 -2.63
C THR A 65 -4.76 2.37 -2.17
N GLY A 66 -3.65 2.16 -2.88
CA GLY A 66 -2.65 1.16 -2.47
C GLY A 66 -1.97 1.52 -1.16
N ALA A 67 -1.65 2.81 -0.96
CA ALA A 67 -1.08 3.28 0.29
C ALA A 67 -2.06 3.04 1.44
N CYS A 68 -3.32 3.33 1.24
CA CYS A 68 -4.36 3.10 2.24
C CYS A 68 -4.51 1.60 2.54
N ALA A 69 -4.56 0.75 1.52
CA ALA A 69 -4.64 -0.70 1.69
C ALA A 69 -3.43 -1.24 2.47
N SER A 70 -2.25 -0.72 2.17
CA SER A 70 -1.02 -1.13 2.84
C SER A 70 -1.04 -0.79 4.32
N VAL A 71 -1.49 0.41 4.68
CA VAL A 71 -1.57 0.83 6.09
C VAL A 71 -2.61 0.00 6.84
N VAL A 72 -3.78 -0.22 6.25
CA VAL A 72 -4.80 -1.08 6.86
C VAL A 72 -4.23 -2.47 7.14
N SER A 73 -3.54 -3.06 6.16
CA SER A 73 -2.94 -4.38 6.33
C SER A 73 -1.90 -4.40 7.46
N CYS A 74 -1.08 -3.37 7.54
CA CYS A 74 -0.07 -3.27 8.60
C CYS A 74 -0.69 -3.10 9.98
N VAL A 75 -1.73 -2.30 10.10
CA VAL A 75 -2.45 -2.11 11.37
C VAL A 75 -3.11 -3.44 11.79
N LEU A 76 -3.78 -4.11 10.87
CA LEU A 76 -4.45 -5.38 11.15
C LEU A 76 -3.47 -6.47 11.60
N ASN A 77 -2.24 -6.42 11.12
CA ASN A 77 -1.17 -7.36 11.53
C ASN A 77 -0.35 -6.84 12.70
N ASN A 78 -0.77 -5.75 13.31
CA ASN A 78 -0.10 -5.15 14.47
C ASN A 78 1.36 -4.77 14.20
N LEU A 79 1.65 -4.33 13.00
CA LEU A 79 3.00 -3.95 12.58
C LEU A 79 3.24 -2.45 12.65
N THR A 80 2.17 -1.65 12.55
CA THR A 80 2.26 -0.19 12.61
C THR A 80 1.14 0.38 13.47
N GLU A 81 1.31 1.67 13.82
CA GLU A 81 0.25 2.48 14.38
C GLU A 81 -0.74 2.88 13.29
N GLN A 82 -1.80 3.60 13.69
CA GLN A 82 -2.85 4.02 12.76
C GLN A 82 -2.44 5.16 11.84
N LYS A 83 -1.44 5.96 12.25
CA LYS A 83 -0.92 7.06 11.43
C LYS A 83 0.49 6.72 10.98
N VAL A 84 0.66 6.63 9.65
CA VAL A 84 1.89 6.10 9.06
C VAL A 84 2.35 6.98 7.91
N LYS A 85 3.67 7.22 7.88
CA LYS A 85 4.32 7.80 6.71
C LYS A 85 4.59 6.68 5.72
N VAL A 86 4.07 6.82 4.51
CA VAL A 86 4.25 5.83 3.44
C VAL A 86 5.19 6.42 2.40
N ASN A 87 6.35 5.80 2.23
CA ASN A 87 7.33 6.24 1.24
C ASN A 87 7.01 5.55 -0.10
N LEU A 88 6.45 6.32 -1.01
CA LEU A 88 6.18 5.89 -2.37
C LEU A 88 7.36 6.24 -3.27
N LEU A 89 7.42 5.65 -4.46
CA LEU A 89 8.47 5.97 -5.42
C LEU A 89 8.43 7.45 -5.80
N GLY A 90 7.24 8.05 -5.90
CA GLY A 90 7.08 9.46 -6.24
C GLY A 90 7.19 10.42 -5.07
N GLY A 91 7.37 9.93 -3.86
CA GLY A 91 7.51 10.76 -2.67
C GLY A 91 6.64 10.27 -1.51
N PRO A 92 6.81 10.85 -0.32
CA PRO A 92 6.07 10.39 0.85
C PRO A 92 4.63 10.92 0.87
N VAL A 93 3.75 10.10 1.45
CA VAL A 93 2.39 10.52 1.82
C VAL A 93 2.15 10.05 3.26
N PHE A 94 1.15 10.64 3.90
CA PHE A 94 0.75 10.24 5.24
C PHE A 94 -0.64 9.64 5.18
N VAL A 95 -0.83 8.50 5.81
CA VAL A 95 -2.11 7.80 5.87
C VAL A 95 -2.49 7.63 7.33
N GLU A 96 -3.71 8.00 7.65
CA GLU A 96 -4.26 7.77 8.98
C GLU A 96 -5.55 6.97 8.84
N TRP A 97 -5.57 5.78 9.42
CA TRP A 97 -6.77 4.94 9.48
C TRP A 97 -7.28 4.90 10.90
N GLN A 98 -8.52 5.27 11.10
CA GLN A 98 -9.13 5.34 12.44
C GLN A 98 -9.67 3.99 12.91
N GLY A 99 -9.50 2.94 12.11
CA GLY A 99 -9.99 1.62 12.42
C GLY A 99 -8.98 0.74 13.16
N SER A 100 -9.42 -0.47 13.48
CA SER A 100 -8.62 -1.47 14.16
C SER A 100 -9.13 -2.86 13.78
N LYS A 101 -8.52 -3.90 14.33
CA LYS A 101 -9.01 -5.28 14.20
C LYS A 101 -10.46 -5.44 14.64
N ASP A 102 -10.88 -4.67 15.64
CA ASP A 102 -12.20 -4.77 16.22
C ASP A 102 -13.21 -3.83 15.56
N ASP A 103 -12.75 -2.88 14.77
CA ASP A 103 -13.62 -1.91 14.11
C ASP A 103 -12.98 -1.52 12.77
N THR A 104 -13.31 -2.27 11.73
CA THR A 104 -12.71 -2.09 10.41
C THR A 104 -13.45 -1.07 9.54
N GLU A 105 -14.64 -0.62 9.96
CA GLU A 105 -15.46 0.31 9.19
C GLU A 105 -15.25 1.75 9.64
N LYS A 106 -14.00 2.20 9.66
CA LYS A 106 -13.65 3.56 10.03
C LYS A 106 -13.04 4.29 8.86
N ASP A 107 -13.06 5.61 8.93
CA ASP A 107 -12.52 6.46 7.89
C ASP A 107 -11.02 6.33 7.76
N ILE A 108 -10.54 6.55 6.54
CA ILE A 108 -9.13 6.60 6.24
C ILE A 108 -8.82 7.93 5.53
N PHE A 109 -7.72 8.56 5.94
CA PHE A 109 -7.31 9.85 5.40
C PHE A 109 -5.95 9.73 4.75
N LEU A 110 -5.81 10.35 3.59
CA LEU A 110 -4.54 10.39 2.88
C LEU A 110 -4.13 11.85 2.68
N ILE A 111 -2.92 12.20 3.11
CA ILE A 111 -2.37 13.54 3.00
C ILE A 111 -1.08 13.47 2.20
N GLY A 112 -1.04 14.14 1.05
CA GLY A 112 0.14 14.18 0.21
C GLY A 112 1.06 15.35 0.55
N SER A 113 2.23 15.35 -0.08
CA SER A 113 3.23 16.40 0.11
C SER A 113 2.82 17.75 -0.50
N ALA A 114 1.79 17.77 -1.32
CA ALA A 114 1.29 18.99 -1.95
C ALA A 114 0.25 19.73 -1.09
N ASN A 115 0.13 19.37 0.19
CA ASN A 115 -0.79 20.00 1.14
C ASN A 115 -2.27 19.86 0.78
N TYR A 116 -2.62 18.81 0.08
CA TYR A 116 -4.01 18.46 -0.14
C TYR A 116 -4.30 17.09 0.44
N SER A 117 -5.56 16.86 0.76
CA SER A 117 -6.01 15.59 1.32
C SER A 117 -7.29 15.12 0.64
N PHE A 118 -7.56 13.83 0.72
CA PHE A 118 -8.80 13.26 0.23
C PHE A 118 -9.11 11.99 1.02
N PHE A 119 -10.37 11.58 0.96
CA PHE A 119 -10.82 10.34 1.62
C PHE A 119 -10.67 9.17 0.66
N ALA A 120 -10.23 8.05 1.19
CA ALA A 120 -10.12 6.82 0.44
C ALA A 120 -11.26 5.86 0.77
#